data_8c167c4403933d52be5e787bffafd15a
#
_entry.id   8c167c4403933d52be5e787bffafd15a
#
_cell.length_a   1.000
_cell.length_b   1.000
_cell.length_c   1.000
_cell.angle_alpha   90.00
_cell.angle_beta   90.00
_cell.angle_gamma   90.00
#
_symmetry.space_group_name_H-M   'P 1'
#
loop_
_entity.id
_entity.type
_entity.pdbx_description
1 polymer ?
#
loop_
_entity_poly.entity_id
_entity_poly.type
_entity_poly.pdbx_seq_one_letter_code
_entity_poly.pdbx_strand_id
1 'polypeptide(L)'
;FLIFPIPLKKRSIDNLFPFAHKNNYIIGGLFDKELTAFCNRNNICYYDLYLSKNFVTSNAKITAEGAIFCAMQNSTKTIAGSKSLVIGYGNCGCKIAGMLKCMNSEVHVIEPAKKTYIGRNIRLYKNITEVRNIHRFDFIFNTAPQKSLVDGILCRLKKNATIIDIASAPGGTDFDYCKKYGICAKLCPGIPGHYAPDTAARIIFNEIVNLKREG
;
A
#
# COMPACT_ATOMS: atom_id res chain seq x y z
N PHE A 1 19.55 11.61 15.66
CA PHE A 1 18.57 11.25 14.63
C PHE A 1 17.23 11.92 14.91
N LEU A 2 16.61 12.48 13.87
CA LEU A 2 15.23 12.95 13.88
C LEU A 2 14.40 12.03 13.00
N ILE A 3 13.45 11.30 13.60
CA ILE A 3 12.62 10.32 12.89
C ILE A 3 11.24 10.92 12.66
N PHE A 4 10.81 10.92 11.41
CA PHE A 4 9.55 11.54 10.97
C PHE A 4 8.55 10.52 10.42
N PRO A 5 7.25 10.86 10.41
CA PRO A 5 6.22 10.05 9.80
C PRO A 5 6.44 9.83 8.29
N ILE A 6 5.82 8.81 7.74
CA ILE A 6 5.82 8.46 6.32
C ILE A 6 4.42 8.71 5.74
N PRO A 7 4.26 9.43 4.64
CA PRO A 7 5.28 10.11 3.82
C PRO A 7 5.79 11.40 4.47
N LEU A 8 7.07 11.74 4.24
CA LEU A 8 7.67 12.96 4.73
C LEU A 8 7.75 14.01 3.61
N LYS A 9 7.07 15.14 3.82
CA LYS A 9 7.06 16.29 2.92
C LYS A 9 7.66 17.50 3.61
N LYS A 10 8.21 18.44 2.83
CA LYS A 10 8.79 19.68 3.37
C LYS A 10 7.83 20.41 4.32
N ARG A 11 6.56 20.56 3.93
CA ARG A 11 5.52 21.19 4.78
C ARG A 11 5.36 20.55 6.17
N SER A 12 5.68 19.26 6.29
CA SER A 12 5.56 18.53 7.56
C SER A 12 6.67 18.91 8.55
N ILE A 13 7.75 19.53 8.07
CA ILE A 13 8.92 19.89 8.88
C ILE A 13 9.21 21.38 8.91
N ASP A 14 8.43 22.22 8.22
CA ASP A 14 8.65 23.67 8.20
C ASP A 14 8.71 24.28 9.61
N ASN A 15 7.91 23.79 10.56
CA ASN A 15 7.93 24.20 11.95
C ASN A 15 9.09 23.60 12.76
N LEU A 16 9.82 22.62 12.22
CA LEU A 16 10.91 21.91 12.89
C LEU A 16 12.28 22.33 12.37
N PHE A 17 12.32 23.19 11.34
CA PHE A 17 13.57 23.70 10.76
C PHE A 17 14.49 24.41 11.75
N PRO A 18 14.03 25.15 12.74
CA PRO A 18 14.91 25.71 13.76
C PRO A 18 15.74 24.65 14.50
N PHE A 19 15.29 23.40 14.52
CA PHE A 19 15.93 22.26 15.19
C PHE A 19 16.74 21.37 14.25
N ALA A 20 16.60 21.54 12.92
CA ALA A 20 17.32 20.76 11.91
C ALA A 20 18.69 21.43 11.61
N HIS A 21 19.69 21.12 12.41
CA HIS A 21 21.06 21.58 12.21
C HIS A 21 21.85 20.57 11.37
N LYS A 22 22.95 21.01 10.75
CA LYS A 22 23.87 20.16 9.96
C LYS A 22 24.43 18.94 10.71
N ASN A 23 24.31 18.90 12.03
CA ASN A 23 24.71 17.76 12.86
C ASN A 23 23.56 16.75 13.06
N ASN A 24 22.37 17.00 12.51
CA ASN A 24 21.22 16.12 12.64
C ASN A 24 21.10 15.22 11.42
N TYR A 25 20.62 14.01 11.65
CA TYR A 25 20.30 13.05 10.61
C TYR A 25 18.78 12.89 10.53
N ILE A 26 18.20 13.28 9.40
CA ILE A 26 16.74 13.18 9.18
C ILE A 26 16.43 11.81 8.59
N ILE A 27 15.55 11.07 9.24
CA ILE A 27 15.07 9.77 8.78
C ILE A 27 13.57 9.85 8.56
N GLY A 28 13.12 9.41 7.40
CA GLY A 28 11.71 9.38 7.03
C GLY A 28 11.47 8.47 5.83
N GLY A 29 10.39 8.66 5.13
CA GLY A 29 10.13 7.90 3.91
C GLY A 29 9.31 8.66 2.90
N LEU A 30 9.54 8.39 1.61
CA LEU A 30 8.91 9.05 0.48
C LEU A 30 9.15 10.57 0.49
N PHE A 31 10.40 10.97 0.58
CA PHE A 31 10.81 12.37 0.55
C PHE A 31 10.38 13.03 -0.75
N ASP A 32 9.76 14.18 -0.66
CA ASP A 32 9.49 15.00 -1.85
C ASP A 32 10.77 15.71 -2.34
N LYS A 33 10.70 16.20 -3.59
CA LYS A 33 11.83 16.89 -4.21
C LYS A 33 12.23 18.18 -3.48
N GLU A 34 11.26 18.88 -2.88
CA GLU A 34 11.52 20.12 -2.14
C GLU A 34 12.31 19.84 -0.87
N LEU A 35 11.93 18.80 -0.13
CA LEU A 35 12.64 18.39 1.08
C LEU A 35 14.08 17.93 0.75
N THR A 36 14.23 17.08 -0.26
CA THR A 36 15.53 16.60 -0.70
C THR A 36 16.45 17.78 -1.10
N ALA A 37 15.94 18.71 -1.89
CA ALA A 37 16.68 19.90 -2.30
C ALA A 37 17.04 20.82 -1.11
N PHE A 38 16.14 20.92 -0.13
CA PHE A 38 16.39 21.68 1.09
C PHE A 38 17.51 21.04 1.94
N CYS A 39 17.45 19.73 2.18
CA CYS A 39 18.49 19.02 2.92
C CYS A 39 19.87 19.21 2.26
N ASN A 40 19.94 19.04 0.95
CA ASN A 40 21.19 19.22 0.19
C ASN A 40 21.74 20.65 0.28
N ARG A 41 20.89 21.68 0.14
CA ARG A 41 21.32 23.09 0.24
C ARG A 41 21.83 23.48 1.61
N ASN A 42 21.31 22.84 2.66
CA ASN A 42 21.68 23.17 4.04
C ASN A 42 22.66 22.16 4.66
N ASN A 43 23.25 21.26 3.85
CA ASN A 43 24.16 20.20 4.29
C ASN A 43 23.59 19.36 5.46
N ILE A 44 22.28 19.05 5.40
CA ILE A 44 21.61 18.21 6.37
C ILE A 44 21.64 16.77 5.87
N CYS A 45 22.21 15.87 6.66
CA CYS A 45 22.18 14.44 6.36
C CYS A 45 20.76 13.90 6.45
N TYR A 46 20.36 13.06 5.48
CA TYR A 46 19.03 12.45 5.49
C TYR A 46 19.07 11.03 4.92
N TYR A 47 18.09 10.24 5.31
CA TYR A 47 17.86 8.89 4.80
C TYR A 47 16.39 8.64 4.53
N ASP A 48 16.08 8.31 3.28
CA ASP A 48 14.76 7.88 2.87
C ASP A 48 14.66 6.35 2.98
N LEU A 49 13.88 5.87 3.94
CA LEU A 49 13.64 4.45 4.20
C LEU A 49 13.14 3.71 2.94
N TYR A 50 12.44 4.39 2.03
CA TYR A 50 11.94 3.77 0.80
C TYR A 50 13.02 3.52 -0.26
N LEU A 51 14.26 3.98 -0.04
CA LEU A 51 15.42 3.60 -0.85
C LEU A 51 15.95 2.20 -0.45
N SER A 52 15.66 1.74 0.77
CA SER A 52 16.01 0.38 1.22
C SER A 52 15.04 -0.66 0.67
N LYS A 53 15.54 -1.61 -0.11
CA LYS A 53 14.77 -2.76 -0.58
C LYS A 53 14.26 -3.63 0.57
N ASN A 54 15.04 -3.76 1.64
CA ASN A 54 14.69 -4.54 2.83
C ASN A 54 13.51 -3.89 3.55
N PHE A 55 13.57 -2.57 3.78
CA PHE A 55 12.48 -1.82 4.37
C PHE A 55 11.21 -1.96 3.54
N VAL A 56 11.27 -1.64 2.24
CA VAL A 56 10.11 -1.67 1.33
C VAL A 56 9.47 -3.05 1.30
N THR A 57 10.29 -4.12 1.23
CA THR A 57 9.78 -5.50 1.21
C THR A 57 9.12 -5.89 2.53
N SER A 58 9.71 -5.53 3.66
CA SER A 58 9.20 -5.85 4.99
C SER A 58 7.92 -5.06 5.30
N ASN A 59 7.92 -3.77 4.97
CA ASN A 59 6.75 -2.91 5.12
C ASN A 59 5.56 -3.39 4.26
N ALA A 60 5.83 -3.88 3.04
CA ALA A 60 4.81 -4.43 2.16
C ALA A 60 4.20 -5.74 2.69
N LYS A 61 4.95 -6.55 3.45
CA LYS A 61 4.41 -7.75 4.11
C LYS A 61 3.38 -7.38 5.16
N ILE A 62 3.71 -6.45 6.06
CA ILE A 62 2.77 -5.97 7.10
C ILE A 62 1.54 -5.35 6.44
N THR A 63 1.75 -4.54 5.39
CA THR A 63 0.65 -3.93 4.64
C THR A 63 -0.29 -4.99 4.06
N ALA A 64 0.25 -6.09 3.54
CA ALA A 64 -0.57 -7.16 2.96
C ALA A 64 -1.37 -7.91 4.03
N GLU A 65 -0.77 -8.24 5.17
CA GLU A 65 -1.47 -8.86 6.29
C GLU A 65 -2.61 -7.99 6.80
N GLY A 66 -2.33 -6.71 7.06
CA GLY A 66 -3.34 -5.78 7.55
C GLY A 66 -4.44 -5.50 6.53
N ALA A 67 -4.14 -5.47 5.22
CA ALA A 67 -5.16 -5.34 4.18
C ALA A 67 -6.12 -6.54 4.18
N ILE A 68 -5.59 -7.76 4.32
CA ILE A 68 -6.40 -8.97 4.41
C ILE A 68 -7.23 -8.98 5.70
N PHE A 69 -6.63 -8.59 6.82
CA PHE A 69 -7.35 -8.44 8.08
C PHE A 69 -8.52 -7.44 7.95
N CYS A 70 -8.28 -6.27 7.34
CA CYS A 70 -9.35 -5.30 7.06
C CYS A 70 -10.47 -5.90 6.19
N ALA A 71 -10.11 -6.72 5.19
CA ALA A 71 -11.08 -7.40 4.35
C ALA A 71 -11.94 -8.39 5.15
N MET A 72 -11.32 -9.19 6.02
CA MET A 72 -12.02 -10.14 6.88
C MET A 72 -12.94 -9.46 7.88
N GLN A 73 -12.53 -8.33 8.47
CA GLN A 73 -13.35 -7.56 9.41
C GLN A 73 -14.58 -6.91 8.75
N ASN A 74 -14.52 -6.61 7.46
CA ASN A 74 -15.58 -5.91 6.73
C ASN A 74 -16.37 -6.82 5.78
N SER A 75 -16.24 -8.14 5.94
CA SER A 75 -16.94 -9.13 5.14
C SER A 75 -17.55 -10.22 6.01
N THR A 76 -18.64 -10.79 5.53
CA THR A 76 -19.25 -12.00 6.10
C THR A 76 -18.73 -13.28 5.44
N LYS A 77 -17.78 -13.16 4.50
CA LYS A 77 -17.21 -14.27 3.73
C LYS A 77 -15.79 -14.60 4.17
N THR A 78 -15.46 -15.88 4.05
CA THR A 78 -14.07 -16.35 4.23
C THR A 78 -13.22 -16.00 3.02
N ILE A 79 -11.93 -15.82 3.24
CA ILE A 79 -10.95 -15.69 2.15
C ILE A 79 -10.79 -17.04 1.43
N ALA A 80 -10.73 -18.14 2.20
CA ALA A 80 -10.64 -19.49 1.64
C ALA A 80 -11.84 -19.80 0.74
N GLY A 81 -11.56 -20.26 -0.48
CA GLY A 81 -12.58 -20.55 -1.50
C GLY A 81 -13.20 -19.33 -2.17
N SER A 82 -12.81 -18.10 -1.78
CA SER A 82 -13.27 -16.86 -2.40
C SER A 82 -12.58 -16.57 -3.73
N LYS A 83 -13.13 -15.60 -4.47
CA LYS A 83 -12.46 -14.98 -5.63
C LYS A 83 -11.99 -13.58 -5.25
N SER A 84 -10.69 -13.35 -5.39
CA SER A 84 -10.05 -12.08 -5.05
C SER A 84 -9.44 -11.42 -6.27
N LEU A 85 -9.65 -10.11 -6.42
CA LEU A 85 -9.04 -9.27 -7.45
C LEU A 85 -8.05 -8.31 -6.78
N VAL A 86 -6.82 -8.30 -7.25
CA VAL A 86 -5.79 -7.35 -6.81
C VAL A 86 -5.47 -6.39 -7.96
N ILE A 87 -5.65 -5.10 -7.74
CA ILE A 87 -5.36 -4.04 -8.71
C ILE A 87 -4.00 -3.44 -8.36
N GLY A 88 -3.05 -3.60 -9.29
CA GLY A 88 -1.63 -3.32 -9.10
C GLY A 88 -0.85 -4.54 -8.59
N TYR A 89 0.35 -4.76 -9.15
CA TYR A 89 1.25 -5.86 -8.77
C TYR A 89 2.65 -5.36 -8.40
N GLY A 90 2.68 -4.22 -7.71
CA GLY A 90 3.87 -3.65 -7.08
C GLY A 90 4.22 -4.37 -5.77
N ASN A 91 5.01 -3.70 -4.91
CA ASN A 91 5.49 -4.29 -3.65
C ASN A 91 4.35 -4.81 -2.75
N CYS A 92 3.27 -4.05 -2.56
CA CYS A 92 2.14 -4.50 -1.74
C CYS A 92 1.25 -5.50 -2.49
N GLY A 93 0.90 -5.22 -3.75
CA GLY A 93 -0.01 -6.07 -4.52
C GLY A 93 0.50 -7.50 -4.69
N CYS A 94 1.80 -7.69 -4.94
CA CYS A 94 2.38 -9.03 -5.05
C CYS A 94 2.35 -9.79 -3.71
N LYS A 95 2.49 -9.10 -2.56
CA LYS A 95 2.39 -9.73 -1.23
C LYS A 95 0.95 -10.11 -0.90
N ILE A 96 -0.01 -9.20 -1.17
CA ILE A 96 -1.44 -9.48 -1.01
C ILE A 96 -1.83 -10.71 -1.85
N ALA A 97 -1.50 -10.71 -3.14
CA ALA A 97 -1.83 -11.81 -4.05
C ALA A 97 -1.22 -13.13 -3.58
N GLY A 98 0.04 -13.12 -3.10
CA GLY A 98 0.72 -14.29 -2.57
C GLY A 98 0.03 -14.83 -1.32
N MET A 99 -0.30 -13.98 -0.35
CA MET A 99 -0.97 -14.38 0.89
C MET A 99 -2.39 -14.91 0.62
N LEU A 100 -3.18 -14.22 -0.21
CA LEU A 100 -4.52 -14.67 -0.60
C LEU A 100 -4.47 -16.07 -1.23
N LYS A 101 -3.45 -16.33 -2.05
CA LYS A 101 -3.26 -17.65 -2.63
C LYS A 101 -2.93 -18.72 -1.58
N CYS A 102 -2.05 -18.40 -0.62
CA CYS A 102 -1.76 -19.30 0.52
C CYS A 102 -3.00 -19.58 1.36
N MET A 103 -3.95 -18.64 1.41
CA MET A 103 -5.25 -18.79 2.05
C MET A 103 -6.30 -19.48 1.16
N ASN A 104 -5.89 -20.08 0.03
CA ASN A 104 -6.77 -20.81 -0.89
C ASN A 104 -7.87 -19.94 -1.56
N SER A 105 -7.58 -18.67 -1.86
CA SER A 105 -8.41 -17.83 -2.72
C SER A 105 -8.06 -18.02 -4.20
N GLU A 106 -9.04 -17.93 -5.09
CA GLU A 106 -8.82 -17.81 -6.54
C GLU A 106 -8.38 -16.36 -6.84
N VAL A 107 -7.09 -16.16 -7.11
CA VAL A 107 -6.50 -14.82 -7.22
C VAL A 107 -6.37 -14.39 -8.67
N HIS A 108 -6.90 -13.19 -8.94
CA HIS A 108 -6.77 -12.48 -10.20
C HIS A 108 -6.03 -11.16 -9.95
N VAL A 109 -5.24 -10.73 -10.93
CA VAL A 109 -4.40 -9.53 -10.81
C VAL A 109 -4.60 -8.64 -12.03
N ILE A 110 -4.68 -7.33 -11.82
CA ILE A 110 -4.59 -6.33 -12.88
C ILE A 110 -3.23 -5.64 -12.77
N GLU A 111 -2.42 -5.74 -13.82
CA GLU A 111 -1.12 -5.08 -13.90
C GLU A 111 -0.84 -4.67 -15.36
N PRO A 112 -0.81 -3.38 -15.67
CA PRO A 112 -0.57 -2.89 -17.03
C PRO A 112 0.84 -3.21 -17.54
N ALA A 113 1.84 -3.21 -16.64
CA ALA A 113 3.21 -3.47 -17.01
C ALA A 113 3.44 -4.96 -17.29
N LYS A 114 4.26 -5.26 -18.30
CA LYS A 114 4.67 -6.64 -18.58
C LYS A 114 5.54 -7.16 -17.42
N LYS A 115 5.04 -8.15 -16.67
CA LYS A 115 5.79 -8.82 -15.61
C LYS A 115 6.36 -10.14 -16.12
N THR A 116 7.61 -10.40 -15.77
CA THR A 116 8.32 -11.63 -16.14
C THR A 116 7.82 -12.85 -15.35
N TYR A 117 7.34 -12.63 -14.13
CA TYR A 117 6.83 -13.69 -13.27
C TYR A 117 5.66 -13.20 -12.42
N ILE A 118 4.58 -13.92 -12.50
CA ILE A 118 3.40 -13.75 -11.65
C ILE A 118 3.07 -15.16 -11.16
N GLY A 119 3.22 -15.47 -9.92
CA GLY A 119 3.07 -16.79 -9.29
C GLY A 119 2.18 -17.78 -10.04
N ARG A 120 2.42 -19.07 -9.88
CA ARG A 120 1.60 -20.13 -10.54
C ARG A 120 0.12 -19.95 -10.17
N ASN A 121 -0.77 -20.17 -11.14
CA ASN A 121 -2.24 -20.12 -10.96
C ASN A 121 -2.78 -18.75 -10.52
N ILE A 122 -2.12 -17.65 -10.89
CA ILE A 122 -2.67 -16.29 -10.81
C ILE A 122 -3.07 -15.88 -12.23
N ARG A 123 -4.32 -15.42 -12.40
CA ARG A 123 -4.81 -14.91 -13.69
C ARG A 123 -4.49 -13.43 -13.82
N LEU A 124 -3.77 -13.06 -14.87
CA LEU A 124 -3.36 -11.68 -15.14
C LEU A 124 -4.25 -11.03 -16.19
N TYR A 125 -4.55 -9.75 -15.95
CA TYR A 125 -5.19 -8.82 -16.89
C TYR A 125 -4.35 -7.55 -17.02
N LYS A 126 -4.36 -6.92 -18.19
CA LYS A 126 -3.66 -5.64 -18.40
C LYS A 126 -4.46 -4.45 -17.84
N ASN A 127 -5.77 -4.55 -17.93
CA ASN A 127 -6.66 -3.49 -17.43
C ASN A 127 -7.98 -4.09 -16.92
N ILE A 128 -8.73 -3.26 -16.17
CA ILE A 128 -9.96 -3.70 -15.50
C ILE A 128 -11.08 -4.05 -16.48
N THR A 129 -11.06 -3.49 -17.70
CA THR A 129 -12.10 -3.75 -18.72
C THR A 129 -12.00 -5.16 -19.30
N GLU A 130 -10.83 -5.79 -19.21
CA GLU A 130 -10.64 -7.18 -19.61
C GLU A 130 -11.30 -8.18 -18.64
N VAL A 131 -11.61 -7.73 -17.42
CA VAL A 131 -12.24 -8.56 -16.39
C VAL A 131 -13.75 -8.64 -16.64
N ARG A 132 -14.14 -9.50 -17.59
CA ARG A 132 -15.56 -9.64 -18.01
C ARG A 132 -16.49 -10.01 -16.86
N ASN A 133 -16.06 -10.88 -15.96
CA ASN A 133 -16.86 -11.45 -14.87
C ASN A 133 -16.55 -10.78 -13.52
N ILE A 134 -16.42 -9.45 -13.50
CA ILE A 134 -16.07 -8.69 -12.28
C ILE A 134 -17.09 -8.89 -11.15
N HIS A 135 -18.35 -9.22 -11.46
CA HIS A 135 -19.41 -9.53 -10.50
C HIS A 135 -19.16 -10.83 -9.70
N ARG A 136 -18.15 -11.63 -10.06
CA ARG A 136 -17.84 -12.89 -9.36
C ARG A 136 -16.88 -12.70 -8.18
N PHE A 137 -16.21 -11.55 -8.08
CA PHE A 137 -15.24 -11.31 -7.01
C PHE A 137 -15.91 -11.02 -5.68
N ASP A 138 -15.40 -11.65 -4.64
CA ASP A 138 -15.79 -11.44 -3.25
C ASP A 138 -14.99 -10.31 -2.62
N PHE A 139 -13.70 -10.28 -2.93
CA PHE A 139 -12.75 -9.29 -2.41
C PHE A 139 -12.04 -8.58 -3.54
N ILE A 140 -11.87 -7.27 -3.38
CA ILE A 140 -11.11 -6.44 -4.31
C ILE A 140 -10.11 -5.63 -3.48
N PHE A 141 -8.83 -5.78 -3.79
CA PHE A 141 -7.75 -5.04 -3.15
C PHE A 141 -7.16 -4.05 -4.17
N ASN A 142 -7.36 -2.77 -3.92
CA ASN A 142 -6.74 -1.73 -4.74
C ASN A 142 -5.42 -1.26 -4.11
N THR A 143 -4.33 -1.38 -4.87
CA THR A 143 -3.00 -0.91 -4.46
C THR A 143 -2.46 0.20 -5.36
N ALA A 144 -3.21 0.55 -6.40
CA ALA A 144 -2.82 1.57 -7.38
C ALA A 144 -3.51 2.92 -7.06
N PRO A 145 -2.79 4.04 -7.11
CA PRO A 145 -3.35 5.35 -6.82
C PRO A 145 -4.28 5.88 -7.92
N GLN A 146 -4.24 5.29 -9.11
CA GLN A 146 -5.09 5.67 -10.23
C GLN A 146 -6.55 5.28 -9.97
N LYS A 147 -7.49 6.14 -10.32
CA LYS A 147 -8.92 5.85 -10.25
C LYS A 147 -9.27 4.69 -11.19
N SER A 148 -9.40 3.50 -10.64
CA SER A 148 -9.70 2.26 -11.35
C SER A 148 -11.10 1.74 -11.03
N LEU A 149 -11.59 1.99 -9.84
CA LEU A 149 -12.88 1.56 -9.33
C LEU A 149 -13.85 2.75 -9.37
N VAL A 150 -14.40 3.01 -10.55
CA VAL A 150 -15.36 4.07 -10.83
C VAL A 150 -16.75 3.48 -11.11
N ASP A 151 -17.78 4.31 -11.21
CA ASP A 151 -19.19 3.94 -11.38
C ASP A 151 -19.42 2.83 -12.43
N GLY A 152 -18.89 2.97 -13.64
CA GLY A 152 -19.01 1.99 -14.74
C GLY A 152 -18.41 0.61 -14.42
N ILE A 153 -17.57 0.52 -13.40
CA ILE A 153 -17.01 -0.74 -12.88
C ILE A 153 -17.77 -1.18 -11.63
N LEU A 154 -17.99 -0.24 -10.71
CA LEU A 154 -18.63 -0.51 -9.41
C LEU A 154 -20.06 -1.02 -9.55
N CYS A 155 -20.84 -0.51 -10.53
CA CYS A 155 -22.19 -0.96 -10.81
C CYS A 155 -22.28 -2.44 -11.24
N ARG A 156 -21.16 -3.01 -11.71
CA ARG A 156 -21.07 -4.41 -12.14
C ARG A 156 -20.63 -5.35 -11.02
N LEU A 157 -20.27 -4.84 -9.86
CA LEU A 157 -19.89 -5.66 -8.71
C LEU A 157 -21.12 -6.30 -8.08
N LYS A 158 -20.93 -7.44 -7.43
CA LYS A 158 -21.98 -7.98 -6.57
C LYS A 158 -22.12 -7.12 -5.30
N LYS A 159 -23.34 -6.99 -4.79
CA LYS A 159 -23.65 -6.13 -3.64
C LYS A 159 -22.84 -6.44 -2.37
N ASN A 160 -22.46 -7.70 -2.18
CA ASN A 160 -21.69 -8.14 -1.02
C ASN A 160 -20.19 -8.31 -1.33
N ALA A 161 -19.67 -7.65 -2.35
CA ALA A 161 -18.24 -7.52 -2.56
C ALA A 161 -17.64 -6.58 -1.50
N THR A 162 -16.42 -6.89 -1.05
CA THR A 162 -15.67 -6.04 -0.13
C THR A 162 -14.45 -5.45 -0.84
N ILE A 163 -14.35 -4.13 -0.82
CA ILE A 163 -13.24 -3.38 -1.43
C ILE A 163 -12.33 -2.85 -0.33
N ILE A 164 -11.05 -3.18 -0.40
CA ILE A 164 -9.99 -2.62 0.45
C ILE A 164 -9.04 -1.83 -0.43
N ASP A 165 -8.99 -0.54 -0.21
CA ASP A 165 -8.12 0.38 -0.93
C ASP A 165 -6.98 0.80 -0.01
N ILE A 166 -5.75 0.43 -0.37
CA ILE A 166 -4.53 0.77 0.38
C ILE A 166 -3.68 1.81 -0.32
N ALA A 167 -4.16 2.34 -1.44
CA ALA A 167 -3.48 3.42 -2.14
C ALA A 167 -3.47 4.70 -1.29
N SER A 168 -2.51 5.57 -1.55
CA SER A 168 -2.46 6.88 -0.90
C SER A 168 -3.76 7.66 -1.16
N ALA A 169 -4.22 8.40 -0.15
CA ALA A 169 -5.41 9.22 -0.29
C ALA A 169 -5.35 10.12 -1.53
N PRO A 170 -6.45 10.28 -2.26
CA PRO A 170 -7.82 9.87 -1.95
C PRO A 170 -8.16 8.41 -2.28
N GLY A 171 -7.20 7.57 -2.70
CA GLY A 171 -7.41 6.22 -3.17
C GLY A 171 -7.81 6.15 -4.65
N GLY A 172 -7.93 4.92 -5.16
CA GLY A 172 -8.37 4.65 -6.54
C GLY A 172 -9.83 4.22 -6.67
N THR A 173 -10.59 4.26 -5.55
CA THR A 173 -12.00 3.85 -5.45
C THR A 173 -12.89 5.08 -5.34
N ASP A 174 -14.03 5.07 -6.04
CA ASP A 174 -15.10 6.05 -5.84
C ASP A 174 -15.90 5.67 -4.59
N PHE A 175 -15.50 6.21 -3.45
CA PHE A 175 -16.13 5.93 -2.15
C PHE A 175 -17.51 6.53 -2.03
N ASP A 176 -17.79 7.66 -2.68
CA ASP A 176 -19.10 8.30 -2.67
C ASP A 176 -20.12 7.43 -3.41
N TYR A 177 -19.73 6.89 -4.57
CA TYR A 177 -20.53 5.91 -5.27
C TYR A 177 -20.77 4.66 -4.40
N CYS A 178 -19.72 4.12 -3.80
CA CYS A 178 -19.85 2.94 -2.93
C CYS A 178 -20.82 3.18 -1.78
N LYS A 179 -20.71 4.32 -1.11
CA LYS A 179 -21.63 4.72 -0.02
C LYS A 179 -23.09 4.85 -0.50
N LYS A 180 -23.29 5.50 -1.65
CA LYS A 180 -24.63 5.70 -2.24
C LYS A 180 -25.32 4.37 -2.56
N TYR A 181 -24.58 3.37 -3.04
CA TYR A 181 -25.14 2.10 -3.51
C TYR A 181 -24.92 0.94 -2.55
N GLY A 182 -24.43 1.19 -1.32
CA GLY A 182 -24.28 0.18 -0.28
C GLY A 182 -23.20 -0.85 -0.56
N ILE A 183 -22.14 -0.49 -1.34
CA ILE A 183 -20.97 -1.33 -1.59
C ILE A 183 -19.99 -1.15 -0.43
N CYS A 184 -19.55 -2.23 0.19
CA CYS A 184 -18.55 -2.18 1.26
C CYS A 184 -17.20 -1.79 0.67
N ALA A 185 -16.74 -0.57 0.93
CA ALA A 185 -15.44 -0.07 0.52
C ALA A 185 -14.74 0.68 1.66
N LYS A 186 -13.47 0.38 1.91
CA LYS A 186 -12.66 0.99 2.96
C LYS A 186 -11.34 1.50 2.38
N LEU A 187 -11.03 2.76 2.65
CA LEU A 187 -9.69 3.31 2.47
C LEU A 187 -8.89 3.01 3.74
N CYS A 188 -7.77 2.32 3.59
CA CYS A 188 -6.94 1.84 4.70
C CYS A 188 -5.52 2.42 4.59
N PRO A 189 -5.30 3.71 4.90
CA PRO A 189 -3.97 4.30 4.89
C PRO A 189 -3.17 3.87 6.12
N GLY A 190 -1.83 3.85 6.00
CA GLY A 190 -0.94 3.66 7.15
C GLY A 190 -1.06 2.31 7.85
N ILE A 191 -1.48 1.27 7.16
CA ILE A 191 -1.70 -0.08 7.71
C ILE A 191 -0.57 -0.55 8.64
N PRO A 192 0.74 -0.44 8.31
CA PRO A 192 1.78 -0.96 9.18
C PRO A 192 1.74 -0.39 10.59
N GLY A 193 1.54 0.91 10.72
CA GLY A 193 1.47 1.59 12.02
C GLY A 193 0.17 1.30 12.79
N HIS A 194 -0.94 1.06 12.09
CA HIS A 194 -2.24 0.77 12.71
C HIS A 194 -2.43 -0.72 13.03
N TYR A 195 -1.92 -1.59 12.16
CA TYR A 195 -2.14 -3.04 12.28
C TYR A 195 -1.09 -3.73 13.14
N ALA A 196 0.19 -3.43 12.95
CA ALA A 196 1.30 -4.08 13.65
C ALA A 196 2.39 -3.06 14.01
N PRO A 197 2.11 -2.09 14.93
CA PRO A 197 3.02 -0.99 15.25
C PRO A 197 4.38 -1.46 15.76
N ASP A 198 4.43 -2.49 16.60
CA ASP A 198 5.69 -3.03 17.13
C ASP A 198 6.59 -3.60 16.03
N THR A 199 5.99 -4.35 15.09
CA THR A 199 6.72 -4.90 13.96
C THR A 199 7.19 -3.79 13.02
N ALA A 200 6.34 -2.81 12.75
CA ALA A 200 6.69 -1.66 11.92
C ALA A 200 7.82 -0.83 12.54
N ALA A 201 7.76 -0.56 13.85
CA ALA A 201 8.81 0.14 14.58
C ALA A 201 10.14 -0.63 14.56
N ARG A 202 10.10 -1.95 14.74
CA ARG A 202 11.30 -2.80 14.69
C ARG A 202 11.97 -2.79 13.32
N ILE A 203 11.20 -2.76 12.24
CA ILE A 203 11.74 -2.66 10.88
C ILE A 203 12.49 -1.33 10.70
N ILE A 204 11.88 -0.21 11.13
CA ILE A 204 12.52 1.11 11.09
C ILE A 204 13.80 1.12 11.94
N PHE A 205 13.73 0.58 13.16
CA PHE A 205 14.89 0.52 14.05
C PHE A 205 16.06 -0.27 13.45
N ASN A 206 15.78 -1.42 12.82
CA ASN A 206 16.81 -2.22 12.18
C ASN A 206 17.48 -1.48 11.02
N GLU A 207 16.74 -0.72 10.22
CA GLU A 207 17.34 0.12 9.17
C GLU A 207 18.26 1.20 9.75
N ILE A 208 17.84 1.84 10.85
CA ILE A 208 18.66 2.86 11.53
C ILE A 208 19.96 2.27 12.09
N VAL A 209 19.89 1.07 12.67
CA VAL A 209 21.07 0.36 13.20
C VAL A 209 22.04 0.00 12.06
N ASN A 210 21.52 -0.43 10.91
CA ASN A 210 22.34 -0.77 9.76
C ASN A 210 23.05 0.47 9.19
N LEU A 211 22.38 1.61 9.13
CA LEU A 211 22.98 2.87 8.72
C LEU A 211 24.19 3.27 9.57
N LYS A 212 24.15 3.00 10.89
CA LYS A 212 25.28 3.28 11.81
C LYS A 212 26.47 2.36 11.61
N ARG A 213 26.28 1.20 10.98
CA ARG A 213 27.38 0.23 10.75
C ARG A 213 28.09 0.45 9.42
N GLU A 214 27.44 1.13 8.50
CA GLU A 214 27.96 1.39 7.15
C GLU A 214 28.65 2.79 7.02
N GLY A 215 28.49 3.67 8.01
CA GLY A 215 29.11 5.00 8.09
C GLY A 215 30.07 5.12 9.25
#